data_84a20df46f37749920a230f0bd26faff
#
_entry.id   84a20df46f37749920a230f0bd26faff
#
_cell.length_a   1.000
_cell.length_b   1.000
_cell.length_c   1.000
_cell.angle_alpha   90.00
_cell.angle_beta   90.00
_cell.angle_gamma   90.00
#
_symmetry.space_group_name_H-M   'P 1'
#
loop_
_entity.id
_entity.type
_entity.pdbx_description
1 polymer ?
#
loop_
_entity_poly.entity_id
_entity_poly.type
_entity_poly.pdbx_seq_one_letter_code
_entity_poly.pdbx_strand_id
1 'polypeptide(L)'
;MKKILIINANYYNDITQNLVKASTTFCKKRKISLSIINVPGVFEIPICIRKNVKKFDGFIALGCVIKGQTPHFDLICNSSFNAIMNLSITFNKPIGNGIITALNRKQALERSGKLKSNKINKGFEAAKAVISILENGTKKI
;
A
#
# COMPACT_ATOMS: atom_id res chain seq x y z
N MET A 1 -4.53 -9.35 -19.11
CA MET A 1 -4.07 -9.51 -17.71
C MET A 1 -3.78 -8.14 -17.12
N LYS A 2 -4.41 -7.83 -15.99
CA LYS A 2 -4.17 -6.56 -15.30
C LYS A 2 -2.77 -6.53 -14.68
N LYS A 3 -2.16 -5.35 -14.71
CA LYS A 3 -0.80 -5.11 -14.19
C LYS A 3 -0.88 -4.25 -12.93
N ILE A 4 -0.35 -4.76 -11.82
CA ILE A 4 -0.30 -4.05 -10.56
C ILE A 4 1.15 -3.84 -10.15
N LEU A 5 1.47 -2.63 -9.69
CA LEU A 5 2.77 -2.31 -9.13
C LEU A 5 2.66 -2.15 -7.61
N ILE A 6 3.43 -2.94 -6.88
CA ILE A 6 3.63 -2.73 -5.45
C ILE A 6 4.78 -1.74 -5.29
N ILE A 7 4.55 -0.68 -4.51
CA ILE A 7 5.61 0.24 -4.12
C ILE A 7 5.81 0.07 -2.63
N ASN A 8 6.96 -0.47 -2.26
CA ASN A 8 7.30 -0.81 -0.89
C ASN A 8 8.31 0.17 -0.32
N ALA A 9 7.86 1.01 0.61
CA ALA A 9 8.76 1.85 1.40
C ALA A 9 9.36 0.99 2.50
N ASN A 10 10.63 0.60 2.33
CA ASN A 10 11.26 -0.44 3.13
C ASN A 10 12.06 0.04 4.33
N TYR A 11 11.78 1.24 4.83
CA TYR A 11 12.48 1.79 6.00
C TYR A 11 12.39 0.84 7.22
N TYR A 12 11.19 0.36 7.55
CA TYR A 12 10.99 -0.69 8.55
C TYR A 12 10.82 -2.04 7.85
N ASN A 13 11.91 -2.54 7.29
CA ASN A 13 11.87 -3.70 6.40
C ASN A 13 11.29 -4.96 7.05
N ASP A 14 11.56 -5.20 8.33
CA ASP A 14 11.02 -6.34 9.06
C ASP A 14 9.48 -6.31 9.18
N ILE A 15 8.89 -5.12 9.16
CA ILE A 15 7.45 -4.93 9.17
C ILE A 15 6.88 -4.98 7.75
N THR A 16 7.48 -4.23 6.83
CA THR A 16 6.96 -4.10 5.47
C THR A 16 7.07 -5.38 4.66
N GLN A 17 8.03 -6.26 4.97
CA GLN A 17 8.11 -7.58 4.33
C GLN A 17 6.84 -8.41 4.54
N ASN A 18 6.21 -8.31 5.71
CA ASN A 18 4.96 -9.00 5.97
C ASN A 18 3.81 -8.43 5.12
N LEU A 19 3.84 -7.14 4.87
CA LEU A 19 2.86 -6.48 4.00
C LEU A 19 3.04 -6.92 2.55
N VAL A 20 4.28 -6.96 2.08
CA VAL A 20 4.61 -7.44 0.73
C VAL A 20 4.17 -8.89 0.55
N LYS A 21 4.50 -9.74 1.51
CA LYS A 21 4.16 -11.17 1.45
C LYS A 21 2.64 -11.36 1.36
N ALA A 22 1.88 -10.68 2.21
CA ALA A 22 0.42 -10.82 2.24
C ALA A 22 -0.24 -10.32 0.94
N SER A 23 0.18 -9.15 0.46
CA SER A 23 -0.36 -8.59 -0.78
C SER A 23 0.01 -9.44 -1.99
N THR A 24 1.25 -9.92 -2.04
CA THR A 24 1.72 -10.80 -3.12
C THR A 24 0.95 -12.11 -3.14
N THR A 25 0.77 -12.75 -1.99
CA THR A 25 0.03 -14.01 -1.89
C THR A 25 -1.41 -13.83 -2.36
N PHE A 26 -2.06 -12.74 -1.98
CA PHE A 26 -3.42 -12.45 -2.41
C PHE A 26 -3.51 -12.25 -3.93
N CYS A 27 -2.59 -11.48 -4.50
CA CYS A 27 -2.59 -11.18 -5.93
C CYS A 27 -2.25 -12.41 -6.80
N LYS A 28 -1.33 -13.26 -6.34
CA LYS A 28 -0.92 -14.46 -7.10
C LYS A 28 -2.02 -15.48 -7.29
N LYS A 29 -3.03 -15.49 -6.45
CA LYS A 29 -4.19 -16.37 -6.61
C LYS A 29 -5.13 -15.91 -7.73
N ARG A 30 -4.84 -14.80 -8.33
CA ARG A 30 -5.62 -14.19 -9.40
C ARG A 30 -4.74 -13.99 -10.63
N LYS A 31 -5.35 -13.79 -11.78
CA LYS A 31 -4.61 -13.55 -13.03
C LYS A 31 -4.13 -12.11 -13.10
N ILE A 32 -3.08 -11.80 -12.35
CA ILE A 32 -2.51 -10.46 -12.23
C ILE A 32 -1.01 -10.53 -12.50
N SER A 33 -0.54 -9.61 -13.33
CA SER A 33 0.89 -9.39 -13.50
C SER A 33 1.36 -8.44 -12.40
N LEU A 34 2.20 -8.93 -11.51
CA LEU A 34 2.62 -8.21 -10.32
C LEU A 34 4.10 -7.83 -10.42
N SER A 35 4.40 -6.55 -10.17
CA SER A 35 5.77 -6.03 -10.10
C SER A 35 5.95 -5.29 -8.79
N ILE A 36 7.20 -5.12 -8.37
CA ILE A 36 7.52 -4.41 -7.13
C ILE A 36 8.68 -3.44 -7.34
N ILE A 37 8.58 -2.26 -6.71
CA ILE A 37 9.67 -1.30 -6.59
C ILE A 37 9.82 -0.99 -5.10
N ASN A 38 11.07 -0.99 -4.62
CA ASN A 38 11.38 -0.54 -3.26
C ASN A 38 11.80 0.93 -3.31
N VAL A 39 11.31 1.71 -2.34
CA VAL A 39 11.68 3.10 -2.15
C VAL A 39 12.13 3.30 -0.69
N PRO A 40 12.95 4.32 -0.40
CA PRO A 40 13.53 4.47 0.94
C PRO A 40 12.50 4.79 2.02
N GLY A 41 11.48 5.58 1.72
CA GLY A 41 10.49 5.99 2.70
C GLY A 41 9.13 6.26 2.08
N VAL A 42 8.14 6.45 2.93
CA VAL A 42 6.76 6.72 2.52
C VAL A 42 6.65 8.00 1.70
N PHE A 43 7.49 9.00 1.98
CA PHE A 43 7.49 10.26 1.25
C PHE A 43 7.81 10.09 -0.24
N GLU A 44 8.53 9.04 -0.63
CA GLU A 44 8.90 8.75 -2.02
C GLU A 44 7.85 7.95 -2.79
N ILE A 45 6.81 7.45 -2.12
CA ILE A 45 5.77 6.65 -2.76
C ILE A 45 5.01 7.44 -3.84
N PRO A 46 4.52 8.66 -3.58
CA PRO A 46 3.71 9.36 -4.59
C PRO A 46 4.45 9.60 -5.90
N ILE A 47 5.71 10.05 -5.86
CA ILE A 47 6.46 10.29 -7.10
C ILE A 47 6.74 8.98 -7.85
N CYS A 48 6.97 7.89 -7.13
CA CYS A 48 7.16 6.58 -7.74
C CYS A 48 5.89 6.12 -8.48
N ILE A 49 4.71 6.32 -7.89
CA ILE A 49 3.43 6.06 -8.55
C ILE A 49 3.30 6.92 -9.80
N ARG A 50 3.54 8.22 -9.68
CA ARG A 50 3.38 9.16 -10.80
C ARG A 50 4.25 8.78 -12.00
N LYS A 51 5.48 8.37 -11.75
CA LYS A 51 6.41 7.94 -12.80
C LYS A 51 5.94 6.68 -13.54
N ASN A 52 5.13 5.85 -12.89
CA ASN A 52 4.70 4.56 -13.42
C ASN A 52 3.21 4.52 -13.79
N VAL A 53 2.52 5.65 -13.69
CA VAL A 53 1.07 5.70 -13.81
C VAL A 53 0.54 5.19 -15.16
N LYS A 54 1.31 5.34 -16.22
CA LYS A 54 0.90 4.88 -17.56
C LYS A 54 1.18 3.40 -17.82
N LYS A 55 2.01 2.77 -16.98
CA LYS A 55 2.49 1.40 -17.20
C LYS A 55 1.66 0.35 -16.47
N PHE A 56 0.89 0.73 -15.47
CA PHE A 56 0.16 -0.19 -14.60
C PHE A 56 -1.31 0.19 -14.50
N ASP A 57 -2.15 -0.79 -14.21
CA ASP A 57 -3.58 -0.61 -14.06
C ASP A 57 -3.96 -0.24 -12.64
N GLY A 58 -3.16 -0.63 -11.67
CA GLY A 58 -3.36 -0.34 -10.27
C GLY A 58 -2.06 -0.37 -9.48
N PHE A 59 -2.11 0.13 -8.27
CA PHE A 59 -0.92 0.26 -7.41
C PHE A 59 -1.25 -0.17 -5.99
N ILE A 60 -0.26 -0.71 -5.30
CA ILE A 60 -0.35 -1.03 -3.88
C ILE A 60 0.79 -0.30 -3.19
N ALA A 61 0.44 0.67 -2.34
CA ALA A 61 1.40 1.45 -1.57
C ALA A 61 1.58 0.78 -0.20
N LEU A 62 2.79 0.35 0.09
CA LEU A 62 3.13 -0.32 1.35
C LEU A 62 4.22 0.46 2.06
N GLY A 63 4.09 0.56 3.37
CA GLY A 63 5.05 1.25 4.20
C GLY A 63 4.62 1.26 5.65
N CYS A 64 5.45 1.88 6.48
CA CYS A 64 5.17 2.02 7.90
C CYS A 64 5.77 3.32 8.41
N VAL A 65 4.94 4.11 9.08
CA VAL A 65 5.38 5.32 9.78
C VAL A 65 5.01 5.16 11.24
N ILE A 66 6.00 5.34 12.11
CA ILE A 66 5.81 5.26 13.55
C ILE A 66 6.04 6.64 14.14
N LYS A 67 5.12 7.08 14.99
CA LYS A 67 5.17 8.41 15.60
C LYS A 67 6.44 8.58 16.44
N GLY A 68 7.14 9.68 16.20
CA GLY A 68 8.30 10.09 17.00
C GLY A 68 7.97 11.29 17.89
N GLN A 69 9.00 12.01 18.30
CA GLN A 69 8.86 13.14 19.22
C GLN A 69 8.58 14.48 18.51
N THR A 70 8.63 14.48 17.18
CA THR A 70 8.44 15.69 16.39
C THR A 70 7.16 15.57 15.54
N PRO A 71 6.65 16.68 14.95
CA PRO A 71 5.48 16.63 14.08
C PRO A 71 5.72 15.95 12.73
N HIS A 72 6.90 15.40 12.48
CA HIS A 72 7.26 14.72 11.23
C HIS A 72 6.23 13.67 10.83
N PHE A 73 5.74 12.87 11.80
CA PHE A 73 4.74 11.83 11.56
C PHE A 73 3.49 12.39 10.89
N ASP A 74 2.90 13.45 11.45
CA ASP A 74 1.68 14.03 10.90
C ASP A 74 1.91 14.65 9.52
N LEU A 75 3.04 15.32 9.33
CA LEU A 75 3.39 15.95 8.06
C LEU A 75 3.57 14.91 6.95
N ILE A 76 4.28 13.82 7.23
CA ILE A 76 4.52 12.76 6.25
C ILE A 76 3.22 12.02 5.93
N CYS A 77 2.44 11.66 6.95
CA CYS A 77 1.19 10.93 6.75
C CYS A 77 0.19 11.75 5.95
N ASN A 78 -0.04 12.99 6.33
CA ASN A 78 -1.01 13.85 5.65
C ASN A 78 -0.59 14.13 4.21
N SER A 79 0.67 14.50 3.99
CA SER A 79 1.18 14.81 2.65
C SER A 79 1.10 13.59 1.72
N SER A 80 1.55 12.44 2.20
CA SER A 80 1.60 11.23 1.40
C SER A 80 0.22 10.69 1.08
N PHE A 81 -0.67 10.67 2.06
CA PHE A 81 -2.04 10.18 1.86
C PHE A 81 -2.83 11.06 0.90
N ASN A 82 -2.71 12.38 1.04
CA ASN A 82 -3.36 13.31 0.13
C ASN A 82 -2.83 13.17 -1.30
N ALA A 83 -1.53 13.04 -1.47
CA ALA A 83 -0.91 12.86 -2.78
C ALA A 83 -1.35 11.55 -3.44
N ILE A 84 -1.42 10.46 -2.68
CA ILE A 84 -1.87 9.15 -3.17
C ILE A 84 -3.33 9.22 -3.64
N MET A 85 -4.20 9.82 -2.83
CA MET A 85 -5.60 9.97 -3.19
C MET A 85 -5.75 10.82 -4.46
N ASN A 86 -5.03 11.92 -4.56
CA ASN A 86 -5.07 12.80 -5.73
C ASN A 86 -4.61 12.07 -7.00
N LEU A 87 -3.56 11.27 -6.91
CA LEU A 87 -3.06 10.48 -8.03
C LEU A 87 -4.12 9.46 -8.50
N SER A 88 -4.74 8.77 -7.56
CA SER A 88 -5.76 7.77 -7.87
C SER A 88 -6.93 8.39 -8.66
N ILE A 89 -7.42 9.52 -8.19
CA ILE A 89 -8.56 10.20 -8.81
C ILE A 89 -8.16 10.84 -10.14
N THR A 90 -7.02 11.52 -10.17
CA THR A 90 -6.54 12.24 -11.36
C THR A 90 -6.30 11.28 -12.52
N PHE A 91 -5.72 10.12 -12.27
CA PHE A 91 -5.38 9.16 -13.33
C PHE A 91 -6.39 8.02 -13.46
N ASN A 92 -7.45 8.04 -12.65
CA ASN A 92 -8.50 7.03 -12.69
C ASN A 92 -7.95 5.60 -12.56
N LYS A 93 -7.07 5.41 -11.58
CA LYS A 93 -6.46 4.11 -11.29
C LYS A 93 -6.50 3.84 -9.80
N PRO A 94 -6.92 2.64 -9.37
CA PRO A 94 -6.98 2.34 -7.95
C PRO A 94 -5.59 2.26 -7.34
N ILE A 95 -5.45 2.83 -6.15
CA ILE A 95 -4.25 2.71 -5.35
C ILE A 95 -4.67 2.18 -3.98
N GLY A 96 -4.23 0.97 -3.65
CA GLY A 96 -4.45 0.40 -2.33
C GLY A 96 -3.49 1.01 -1.33
N ASN A 97 -4.01 1.58 -0.25
CA ASN A 97 -3.18 2.19 0.78
C ASN A 97 -2.92 1.18 1.91
N GLY A 98 -1.76 0.55 1.86
CA GLY A 98 -1.28 -0.37 2.87
C GLY A 98 -0.20 0.25 3.76
N ILE A 99 -0.18 1.58 3.87
CA ILE A 99 0.77 2.28 4.71
C ILE A 99 0.26 2.25 6.16
N ILE A 100 1.04 1.62 7.04
CA ILE A 100 0.76 1.60 8.46
C ILE A 100 1.14 2.94 9.06
N THR A 101 0.22 3.54 9.81
CA THR A 101 0.48 4.72 10.63
C THR A 101 0.25 4.31 12.08
N ALA A 102 1.33 4.20 12.85
CA ALA A 102 1.29 3.65 14.18
C ALA A 102 1.88 4.62 15.20
N LEU A 103 1.35 4.62 16.42
CA LEU A 103 1.87 5.43 17.50
C LEU A 103 3.12 4.81 18.14
N ASN A 104 3.27 3.50 18.00
CA ASN A 104 4.41 2.75 18.53
C ASN A 104 4.65 1.48 17.71
N ARG A 105 5.77 0.83 17.98
CA ARG A 105 6.18 -0.37 17.24
C ARG A 105 5.22 -1.54 17.42
N LYS A 106 4.64 -1.70 18.62
CA LYS A 106 3.68 -2.78 18.89
C LYS A 106 2.48 -2.69 17.96
N GLN A 107 1.92 -1.48 17.79
CA GLN A 107 0.81 -1.25 16.88
C GLN A 107 1.19 -1.57 15.44
N ALA A 108 2.40 -1.20 15.03
CA ALA A 108 2.88 -1.49 13.68
C ALA A 108 2.97 -3.00 13.43
N LEU A 109 3.51 -3.75 14.38
CA LEU A 109 3.59 -5.21 14.28
C LEU A 109 2.20 -5.85 14.21
N GLU A 110 1.26 -5.36 15.00
CA GLU A 110 -0.13 -5.86 14.97
C GLU A 110 -0.76 -5.69 13.59
N ARG A 111 -0.56 -4.52 12.96
CA ARG A 111 -1.18 -4.19 11.67
C ARG A 111 -0.47 -4.82 10.48
N SER A 112 0.69 -5.40 10.70
CA SER A 112 1.42 -6.16 9.67
C SER A 112 1.15 -7.67 9.75
N GLY A 113 0.28 -8.11 10.67
CA GLY A 113 -0.04 -9.50 10.86
C GLY A 113 1.06 -10.33 11.49
N LYS A 114 2.04 -9.68 12.15
CA LYS A 114 3.20 -10.38 12.71
C LYS A 114 2.93 -11.03 14.07
N LEU A 115 1.98 -10.49 14.83
CA LEU A 115 1.61 -11.06 16.12
C LEU A 115 0.53 -12.13 15.95
N LYS A 116 0.72 -13.29 16.61
CA LYS A 116 -0.17 -14.48 16.45
C LYS A 116 -1.64 -14.19 16.76
N SER A 117 -1.91 -13.30 17.71
CA SER A 117 -3.27 -12.94 18.12
C SER A 117 -3.97 -12.00 17.15
N ASN A 118 -3.24 -11.46 16.16
CA ASN A 118 -3.74 -10.44 15.28
C ASN A 118 -3.80 -10.93 13.83
N LYS A 119 -5.01 -10.87 13.27
CA LYS A 119 -5.28 -11.27 11.88
C LYS A 119 -5.28 -10.10 10.91
N ILE A 120 -5.01 -8.87 11.39
CA ILE A 120 -4.99 -7.67 10.55
C ILE A 120 -3.68 -7.61 9.79
N ASN A 121 -3.77 -7.40 8.49
CA ASN A 121 -2.61 -7.13 7.65
C ASN A 121 -2.98 -6.06 6.62
N LYS A 122 -2.35 -4.90 6.74
CA LYS A 122 -2.64 -3.75 5.86
C LYS A 122 -2.26 -4.01 4.41
N GLY A 123 -1.28 -4.87 4.16
CA GLY A 123 -0.92 -5.25 2.79
C GLY A 123 -2.00 -6.09 2.13
N PHE A 124 -2.56 -7.05 2.86
CA PHE A 124 -3.70 -7.83 2.39
C PHE A 124 -4.90 -6.93 2.09
N GLU A 125 -5.24 -6.03 3.00
CA GLU A 125 -6.36 -5.10 2.83
C GLU A 125 -6.17 -4.21 1.60
N ALA A 126 -4.97 -3.68 1.39
CA ALA A 126 -4.65 -2.84 0.24
C ALA A 126 -4.79 -3.60 -1.08
N ALA A 127 -4.28 -4.82 -1.14
CA ALA A 127 -4.39 -5.67 -2.33
C ALA A 127 -5.85 -5.98 -2.65
N LYS A 128 -6.62 -6.33 -1.63
CA LYS A 128 -8.05 -6.61 -1.77
C LYS A 128 -8.80 -5.39 -2.31
N ALA A 129 -8.48 -4.21 -1.80
CA ALA A 129 -9.11 -2.96 -2.25
C ALA A 129 -8.85 -2.68 -3.72
N VAL A 130 -7.60 -2.79 -4.17
CA VAL A 130 -7.24 -2.54 -5.57
C VAL A 130 -7.93 -3.53 -6.49
N ILE A 131 -7.89 -4.81 -6.17
CA ILE A 131 -8.51 -5.84 -7.00
C ILE A 131 -10.02 -5.67 -7.06
N SER A 132 -10.62 -5.30 -5.94
CA SER A 132 -12.06 -5.00 -5.89
C SER A 132 -12.46 -3.93 -6.90
N ILE A 133 -11.68 -2.85 -7.00
CA ILE A 133 -11.97 -1.76 -7.95
C ILE A 133 -11.68 -2.20 -9.40
N LEU A 134 -10.61 -2.96 -9.63
CA LEU A 134 -10.26 -3.41 -10.98
C LEU A 134 -11.26 -4.41 -11.55
N GLU A 135 -11.84 -5.27 -10.72
CA GLU A 135 -12.73 -6.36 -11.16
C GLU A 135 -14.20 -6.01 -11.09
N ASN A 136 -14.60 -5.06 -10.24
CA ASN A 136 -16.01 -4.76 -10.04
C ASN A 136 -16.57 -3.80 -11.10
N GLY A 137 -17.63 -4.25 -11.77
CA GLY A 137 -18.46 -3.41 -12.60
C GLY A 137 -19.76 -3.07 -11.88
N THR A 138 -20.56 -2.22 -12.49
CA THR A 138 -21.91 -1.96 -12.01
C THR A 138 -22.79 -3.20 -12.19
N LYS A 139 -23.67 -3.44 -11.21
CA LYS A 139 -24.64 -4.51 -11.28
C LYS A 139 -26.05 -3.90 -11.35
N LYS A 140 -26.84 -4.38 -12.28
CA LYS A 140 -28.25 -3.98 -12.35
C LYS A 140 -29.02 -4.67 -11.22
N ILE A 141 -29.84 -3.90 -10.50
CA ILE A 141 -30.66 -4.40 -9.39
C ILE A 141 -32.02 -4.84 -9.93
#